data_c72dee72b09b98ae6d2172d03e76e177
#
_entry.id   c72dee72b09b98ae6d2172d03e76e177
#
_cell.length_a   1.000
_cell.length_b   1.000
_cell.length_c   1.000
_cell.angle_alpha   90.00
_cell.angle_beta   90.00
_cell.angle_gamma   90.00
#
_symmetry.space_group_name_H-M   'P 1'
#
loop_
_entity.id
_entity.type
_entity.pdbx_description
1 polymer ?
#
loop_
_entity_poly.entity_id
_entity_poly.type
_entity_poly.pdbx_seq_one_letter_code
_entity_poly.pdbx_strand_id
1 'polypeptide(L)'
;MISKNKLREKLKSKPYSHENYSGIVLKEINNLITNKTVCTYIPLPSEIRFNEYLLNSKLLTTSCLIGNEFSICELSEPYEKNKYGIYQPVKISLVQDVDIFFIPGLGFDINGTRLGRGRGIYDSILSNYSDSVFIGVTDENHICKSIPFDDHDVPMNALVTPKRFIPINL
;
A
#
# COMPACT_ATOMS: atom_id res chain seq x y z
N MET A 1 25.98 -2.12 -5.16
CA MET A 1 24.50 -2.09 -4.98
C MET A 1 24.07 -0.63 -4.79
N ILE A 2 23.00 -0.18 -5.45
CA ILE A 2 22.50 1.21 -5.28
C ILE A 2 21.83 1.32 -3.90
N SER A 3 22.13 2.38 -3.13
CA SER A 3 21.50 2.59 -1.82
C SER A 3 20.00 2.95 -1.96
N LYS A 4 19.19 2.64 -0.92
CA LYS A 4 17.77 3.03 -0.86
C LYS A 4 17.57 4.55 -1.10
N ASN A 5 18.46 5.40 -0.60
CA ASN A 5 18.35 6.86 -0.79
C ASN A 5 18.51 7.26 -2.25
N LYS A 6 19.48 6.72 -2.97
CA LYS A 6 19.65 6.98 -4.41
C LYS A 6 18.44 6.47 -5.22
N LEU A 7 17.89 5.32 -4.84
CA LEU A 7 16.66 4.82 -5.48
C LEU A 7 15.47 5.75 -5.22
N ARG A 8 15.32 6.29 -3.99
CA ARG A 8 14.26 7.24 -3.67
C ARG A 8 14.35 8.51 -4.50
N GLU A 9 15.55 9.09 -4.65
CA GLU A 9 15.77 10.28 -5.49
C GLU A 9 15.38 10.01 -6.94
N LYS A 10 15.82 8.88 -7.49
CA LYS A 10 15.50 8.49 -8.85
C LYS A 10 14.00 8.29 -9.09
N LEU A 11 13.30 7.63 -8.16
CA LEU A 11 11.88 7.29 -8.33
C LEU A 11 10.95 8.47 -8.01
N LYS A 12 11.32 9.37 -7.10
CA LYS A 12 10.53 10.58 -6.81
C LYS A 12 10.33 11.48 -8.03
N SER A 13 11.28 11.49 -8.95
CA SER A 13 11.21 12.28 -10.19
C SER A 13 10.44 11.58 -11.32
N LYS A 14 10.11 10.28 -11.16
CA LYS A 14 9.33 9.54 -12.15
C LYS A 14 7.84 9.73 -11.90
N PRO A 15 7.07 10.17 -12.89
CA PRO A 15 5.62 10.16 -12.77
C PRO A 15 5.08 8.73 -12.85
N TYR A 16 3.99 8.45 -12.11
CA TYR A 16 3.21 7.24 -12.34
C TYR A 16 2.47 7.32 -13.68
N SER A 17 2.29 6.17 -14.32
CA SER A 17 1.39 6.08 -15.46
C SER A 17 -0.05 6.23 -14.95
N HIS A 18 -0.89 6.96 -15.70
CA HIS A 18 -2.32 7.09 -15.42
C HIS A 18 -3.13 6.08 -16.24
N GLU A 19 -2.57 4.90 -16.47
CA GLU A 19 -3.24 3.82 -17.20
C GLU A 19 -4.38 3.23 -16.36
N ASN A 20 -5.49 2.89 -17.04
CA ASN A 20 -6.56 2.14 -16.42
C ASN A 20 -6.16 0.69 -16.17
N TYR A 21 -6.64 0.11 -15.10
CA TYR A 21 -6.42 -1.30 -14.78
C TYR A 21 -7.14 -2.19 -15.80
N SER A 22 -6.46 -3.23 -16.28
CA SER A 22 -7.04 -4.20 -17.21
C SER A 22 -8.16 -5.00 -16.55
N GLY A 23 -9.13 -5.47 -17.35
CA GLY A 23 -10.24 -6.28 -16.83
C GLY A 23 -9.78 -7.57 -16.14
N ILE A 24 -8.67 -8.14 -16.57
CA ILE A 24 -8.08 -9.34 -15.94
C ILE A 24 -7.59 -8.99 -14.53
N VAL A 25 -6.87 -7.90 -14.37
CA VAL A 25 -6.37 -7.43 -13.07
C VAL A 25 -7.53 -7.09 -12.15
N LEU A 26 -8.55 -6.39 -12.63
CA LEU A 26 -9.73 -6.06 -11.83
C LEU A 26 -10.48 -7.29 -11.35
N LYS A 27 -10.55 -8.35 -12.17
CA LYS A 27 -11.14 -9.63 -11.77
C LYS A 27 -10.35 -10.30 -10.65
N GLU A 28 -9.02 -10.32 -10.74
CA GLU A 28 -8.15 -10.84 -9.67
C GLU A 28 -8.34 -10.07 -8.37
N ILE A 29 -8.33 -8.74 -8.43
CA ILE A 29 -8.58 -7.90 -7.26
C ILE A 29 -9.94 -8.22 -6.63
N ASN A 30 -11.01 -8.25 -7.42
CA ASN A 30 -12.37 -8.54 -6.93
C ASN A 30 -12.45 -9.91 -6.25
N ASN A 31 -11.83 -10.93 -6.83
CA ASN A 31 -11.80 -12.26 -6.23
C ASN A 31 -11.13 -12.28 -4.86
N LEU A 32 -10.04 -11.49 -4.72
CA LEU A 32 -9.29 -11.40 -3.47
C LEU A 32 -10.05 -10.66 -2.37
N ILE A 33 -10.72 -9.55 -2.70
CA ILE A 33 -11.30 -8.64 -1.69
C ILE A 33 -12.74 -9.00 -1.28
N THR A 34 -13.44 -9.83 -2.05
CA THR A 34 -14.83 -10.20 -1.75
C THR A 34 -14.94 -10.83 -0.37
N ASN A 35 -15.82 -10.29 0.47
CA ASN A 35 -16.03 -10.69 1.87
C ASN A 35 -14.80 -10.47 2.80
N LYS A 36 -13.84 -9.63 2.40
CA LYS A 36 -12.65 -9.34 3.17
C LYS A 36 -12.68 -7.93 3.78
N THR A 37 -12.06 -7.77 4.94
CA THR A 37 -11.69 -6.47 5.51
C THR A 37 -10.39 -6.04 4.86
N VAL A 38 -10.42 -4.92 4.16
CA VAL A 38 -9.31 -4.43 3.33
C VAL A 38 -8.80 -3.11 3.87
N CYS A 39 -7.51 -3.03 4.14
CA CYS A 39 -6.85 -1.77 4.44
C CYS A 39 -6.22 -1.19 3.17
N THR A 40 -6.47 0.09 2.96
CA THR A 40 -5.89 0.86 1.87
C THR A 40 -5.36 2.19 2.40
N TYR A 41 -4.85 3.03 1.52
CA TYR A 41 -4.33 4.34 1.85
C TYR A 41 -5.20 5.45 1.24
N ILE A 42 -5.22 6.61 1.87
CA ILE A 42 -5.78 7.82 1.28
C ILE A 42 -4.67 8.47 0.47
N PRO A 43 -4.73 8.47 -0.87
CA PRO A 43 -3.58 8.79 -1.69
C PRO A 43 -3.15 10.25 -1.56
N LEU A 44 -1.85 10.47 -1.42
CA LEU A 44 -1.23 11.77 -1.65
C LEU A 44 -1.30 12.13 -3.15
N PRO A 45 -1.15 13.42 -3.53
CA PRO A 45 -1.16 13.81 -4.95
C PRO A 45 -0.14 13.07 -5.82
N SER A 46 0.95 12.60 -5.22
CA SER A 46 2.03 11.84 -5.86
C SER A 46 1.87 10.32 -5.75
N GLU A 47 0.70 9.82 -5.36
CA GLU A 47 0.45 8.39 -5.19
C GLU A 47 -0.67 7.93 -6.14
N ILE A 48 -0.66 6.63 -6.44
CA ILE A 48 -1.69 6.01 -7.29
C ILE A 48 -3.03 6.04 -6.57
N ARG A 49 -4.08 6.47 -7.26
CA ARG A 49 -5.46 6.35 -6.79
C ARG A 49 -5.96 4.94 -7.06
N PHE A 50 -6.34 4.22 -6.01
CA PHE A 50 -6.66 2.80 -6.11
C PHE A 50 -7.99 2.41 -5.43
N ASN A 51 -8.50 3.25 -4.52
CA ASN A 51 -9.62 2.91 -3.65
C ASN A 51 -10.92 2.60 -4.39
N GLU A 52 -11.13 3.18 -5.57
CA GLU A 52 -12.32 2.92 -6.40
C GLU A 52 -12.46 1.45 -6.85
N TYR A 53 -11.34 0.73 -6.91
CA TYR A 53 -11.33 -0.70 -7.28
C TYR A 53 -11.58 -1.65 -6.10
N LEU A 54 -11.73 -1.13 -4.89
CA LEU A 54 -11.85 -1.90 -3.65
C LEU A 54 -13.26 -1.89 -3.06
N LEU A 55 -14.24 -1.30 -3.74
CA LEU A 55 -15.61 -1.08 -3.23
C LEU A 55 -16.40 -2.37 -2.96
N ASN A 56 -16.01 -3.51 -3.54
CA ASN A 56 -16.64 -4.81 -3.31
C ASN A 56 -16.12 -5.55 -2.07
N SER A 57 -15.21 -4.94 -1.30
CA SER A 57 -14.77 -5.49 -0.03
C SER A 57 -15.88 -5.44 1.03
N LYS A 58 -15.78 -6.30 2.04
CA LYS A 58 -16.71 -6.29 3.19
C LYS A 58 -16.60 -4.97 3.98
N LEU A 59 -15.38 -4.49 4.19
CA LEU A 59 -15.08 -3.26 4.90
C LEU A 59 -13.80 -2.64 4.36
N LEU A 60 -13.84 -1.34 4.05
CA LEU A 60 -12.64 -0.56 3.73
C LEU A 60 -12.13 0.15 4.97
N THR A 61 -10.83 0.03 5.21
CA THR A 61 -10.12 0.62 6.32
C THR A 61 -8.88 1.37 5.83
N THR A 62 -8.29 2.15 6.71
CA THR A 62 -7.04 2.87 6.45
C THR A 62 -6.25 3.04 7.74
N SER A 63 -4.99 3.43 7.63
CA SER A 63 -4.17 3.76 8.81
C SER A 63 -4.61 5.10 9.43
N CYS A 64 -4.58 5.16 10.74
CA CYS A 64 -4.78 6.38 11.51
C CYS A 64 -3.75 6.48 12.63
N LEU A 65 -3.50 7.69 13.10
CA LEU A 65 -2.58 7.98 14.19
C LEU A 65 -3.38 8.34 15.43
N ILE A 66 -3.15 7.60 16.52
CA ILE A 66 -3.72 7.87 17.84
C ILE A 66 -2.58 8.15 18.81
N GLY A 67 -2.48 9.39 19.28
CA GLY A 67 -1.30 9.80 20.04
C GLY A 67 -0.02 9.69 19.19
N ASN A 68 0.83 8.72 19.50
CA ASN A 68 2.08 8.46 18.78
C ASN A 68 2.09 7.09 18.07
N GLU A 69 0.99 6.35 18.12
CA GLU A 69 0.92 4.99 17.57
C GLU A 69 -0.02 4.94 16.37
N PHE A 70 0.38 4.19 15.34
CA PHE A 70 -0.47 3.91 14.21
C PHE A 70 -1.41 2.74 14.53
N SER A 71 -2.66 2.92 14.13
CA SER A 71 -3.74 1.93 14.21
C SER A 71 -4.50 1.87 12.90
N ILE A 72 -5.43 0.97 12.79
CA ILE A 72 -6.32 0.84 11.63
C ILE A 72 -7.73 1.28 12.03
N CYS A 73 -8.38 2.06 11.18
CA CYS A 73 -9.74 2.52 11.36
C CYS A 73 -10.56 2.41 10.06
N GLU A 74 -11.88 2.49 10.18
CA GLU A 74 -12.76 2.54 9.00
C GLU A 74 -12.40 3.73 8.10
N LEU A 75 -12.41 3.51 6.79
CA LEU A 75 -12.22 4.56 5.80
C LEU A 75 -13.49 5.38 5.67
N SER A 76 -13.50 6.59 6.19
CA SER A 76 -14.67 7.49 6.15
C SER A 76 -14.25 8.95 6.00
N GLU A 77 -14.94 9.68 5.16
CA GLU A 77 -14.77 11.14 5.03
C GLU A 77 -15.44 11.89 6.18
N PRO A 78 -15.01 13.12 6.51
CA PRO A 78 -13.91 13.88 5.92
C PRO A 78 -12.53 13.43 6.43
N TYR A 79 -11.49 13.81 5.69
CA TYR A 79 -10.11 13.50 6.01
C TYR A 79 -9.34 14.70 6.55
N GLU A 80 -8.34 14.43 7.39
CA GLU A 80 -7.36 15.38 7.87
C GLU A 80 -5.93 14.82 7.68
N LYS A 81 -4.92 15.70 7.72
CA LYS A 81 -3.51 15.27 7.76
C LYS A 81 -3.04 15.16 9.20
N ASN A 82 -2.45 14.02 9.54
CA ASN A 82 -1.76 13.87 10.81
C ASN A 82 -0.36 14.55 10.78
N LYS A 83 0.35 14.53 11.91
CA LYS A 83 1.69 15.15 12.05
C LYS A 83 2.76 14.59 11.10
N TYR A 84 2.54 13.43 10.51
CA TYR A 84 3.43 12.83 9.51
C TYR A 84 3.04 13.19 8.07
N GLY A 85 1.99 14.01 7.87
CA GLY A 85 1.49 14.41 6.56
C GLY A 85 0.69 13.32 5.85
N ILE A 86 0.26 12.29 6.57
CA ILE A 86 -0.59 11.20 6.06
C ILE A 86 -2.04 11.56 6.32
N TYR A 87 -2.89 11.36 5.31
CA TYR A 87 -4.33 11.54 5.47
C TYR A 87 -4.95 10.41 6.30
N GLN A 88 -5.90 10.79 7.14
CA GLN A 88 -6.71 9.89 7.96
C GLN A 88 -8.13 10.43 8.11
N PRO A 89 -9.14 9.60 8.45
CA PRO A 89 -10.45 10.08 8.83
C PRO A 89 -10.40 11.02 10.04
N VAL A 90 -11.24 12.06 10.03
CA VAL A 90 -11.42 12.95 11.20
C VAL A 90 -12.09 12.18 12.34
N LYS A 91 -13.08 11.34 12.02
CA LYS A 91 -13.74 10.44 12.98
C LYS A 91 -13.09 9.08 12.93
N ILE A 92 -12.48 8.67 14.04
CA ILE A 92 -11.80 7.39 14.16
C ILE A 92 -12.76 6.32 14.68
N SER A 93 -12.96 5.27 13.88
CA SER A 93 -13.65 4.03 14.25
C SER A 93 -12.66 2.87 14.09
N LEU A 94 -12.11 2.39 15.20
CA LEU A 94 -11.02 1.41 15.19
C LEU A 94 -11.45 0.04 14.67
N VAL A 95 -10.56 -0.59 13.89
CA VAL A 95 -10.70 -1.93 13.35
C VAL A 95 -9.46 -2.74 13.73
N GLN A 96 -9.64 -3.93 14.30
CA GLN A 96 -8.54 -4.77 14.77
C GLN A 96 -8.06 -5.76 13.71
N ASP A 97 -9.01 -6.43 13.03
CA ASP A 97 -8.71 -7.51 12.10
C ASP A 97 -8.77 -6.99 10.66
N VAL A 98 -7.67 -7.18 9.94
CA VAL A 98 -7.53 -6.83 8.53
C VAL A 98 -7.04 -8.04 7.76
N ASP A 99 -7.76 -8.44 6.72
CA ASP A 99 -7.38 -9.60 5.89
C ASP A 99 -6.30 -9.23 4.86
N ILE A 100 -6.44 -8.06 4.23
CA ILE A 100 -5.60 -7.65 3.10
C ILE A 100 -5.21 -6.17 3.23
N PHE A 101 -3.95 -5.88 2.99
CA PHE A 101 -3.43 -4.51 2.88
C PHE A 101 -3.02 -4.22 1.44
N PHE A 102 -3.54 -3.12 0.88
CA PHE A 102 -3.01 -2.50 -0.33
C PHE A 102 -2.14 -1.31 0.07
N ILE A 103 -0.87 -1.35 -0.32
CA ILE A 103 0.19 -0.51 0.26
C ILE A 103 0.88 0.30 -0.82
N PRO A 104 1.00 1.64 -0.65
CA PRO A 104 1.75 2.48 -1.57
C PRO A 104 3.25 2.38 -1.31
N GLY A 105 4.04 2.70 -2.31
CA GLY A 105 5.49 2.81 -2.22
C GLY A 105 6.05 3.66 -3.34
N LEU A 106 7.29 4.12 -3.20
CA LEU A 106 8.02 4.78 -4.29
C LEU A 106 8.45 3.78 -5.36
N GLY A 107 8.59 2.51 -4.99
CA GLY A 107 8.91 1.42 -5.90
C GLY A 107 8.86 0.09 -5.17
N PHE A 108 8.83 -0.98 -5.96
CA PHE A 108 8.85 -2.36 -5.49
C PHE A 108 9.76 -3.18 -6.37
N ASP A 109 10.29 -4.28 -5.87
CA ASP A 109 10.94 -5.27 -6.70
C ASP A 109 10.14 -6.59 -6.75
N ILE A 110 10.54 -7.47 -7.66
CA ILE A 110 9.84 -8.75 -7.89
C ILE A 110 9.96 -9.75 -6.72
N ASN A 111 10.81 -9.45 -5.73
CA ASN A 111 10.93 -10.24 -4.50
C ASN A 111 9.99 -9.72 -3.40
N GLY A 112 9.21 -8.68 -3.68
CA GLY A 112 8.29 -8.08 -2.72
C GLY A 112 8.89 -6.99 -1.85
N THR A 113 10.15 -6.60 -2.07
CA THR A 113 10.76 -5.53 -1.30
C THR A 113 10.14 -4.19 -1.68
N ARG A 114 9.68 -3.46 -0.67
CA ARG A 114 9.06 -2.14 -0.83
C ARG A 114 10.06 -1.02 -0.55
N LEU A 115 10.10 -0.03 -1.41
CA LEU A 115 10.80 1.23 -1.18
C LEU A 115 9.82 2.30 -0.70
N GLY A 116 9.78 2.52 0.60
CA GLY A 116 9.00 3.60 1.21
C GLY A 116 9.73 4.94 1.18
N ARG A 117 9.08 5.96 1.73
CA ARG A 117 9.62 7.34 1.81
C ARG A 117 10.72 7.54 2.88
N GLY A 118 11.05 6.49 3.65
CA GLY A 118 12.18 6.49 4.61
C GLY A 118 11.80 6.70 6.08
N ARG A 119 10.51 6.72 6.42
CA ARG A 119 10.04 6.89 7.81
C ARG A 119 9.70 5.56 8.52
N GLY A 120 9.71 4.43 7.82
CA GLY A 120 9.41 3.11 8.37
C GLY A 120 7.96 2.93 8.86
N ILE A 121 7.04 3.83 8.48
CA ILE A 121 5.65 3.84 9.01
C ILE A 121 4.92 2.56 8.65
N TYR A 122 4.92 2.17 7.36
CA TYR A 122 4.24 0.95 6.94
C TYR A 122 4.88 -0.30 7.51
N ASP A 123 6.21 -0.37 7.59
CA ASP A 123 6.89 -1.53 8.16
C ASP A 123 6.52 -1.71 9.64
N SER A 124 6.39 -0.61 10.38
CA SER A 124 5.90 -0.62 11.77
C SER A 124 4.43 -1.06 11.87
N ILE A 125 3.54 -0.60 10.97
CA ILE A 125 2.14 -1.03 10.97
C ILE A 125 2.04 -2.52 10.65
N LEU A 126 2.64 -2.94 9.53
CA LEU A 126 2.50 -4.29 8.99
C LEU A 126 3.09 -5.37 9.89
N SER A 127 4.11 -5.05 10.68
CA SER A 127 4.69 -5.99 11.64
C SER A 127 3.70 -6.51 12.70
N ASN A 128 2.57 -5.81 12.90
CA ASN A 128 1.50 -6.23 13.81
C ASN A 128 0.42 -7.10 13.14
N TYR A 129 0.55 -7.38 11.84
CA TYR A 129 -0.48 -8.07 11.03
C TYR A 129 0.10 -9.26 10.27
N SER A 130 0.86 -10.13 10.95
CA SER A 130 1.58 -11.27 10.34
C SER A 130 0.69 -12.23 9.52
N ASP A 131 -0.60 -12.32 9.86
CA ASP A 131 -1.56 -13.23 9.21
C ASP A 131 -2.28 -12.57 8.03
N SER A 132 -2.03 -11.29 7.77
CA SER A 132 -2.63 -10.55 6.67
C SER A 132 -1.83 -10.69 5.38
N VAL A 133 -2.49 -10.47 4.26
CA VAL A 133 -1.86 -10.42 2.93
C VAL A 133 -1.47 -9.00 2.59
N PHE A 134 -0.23 -8.79 2.14
CA PHE A 134 0.30 -7.48 1.78
C PHE A 134 0.49 -7.36 0.27
N ILE A 135 -0.20 -6.42 -0.37
CA ILE A 135 -0.17 -6.19 -1.81
C ILE A 135 0.36 -4.78 -2.10
N GLY A 136 1.49 -4.70 -2.76
CA GLY A 136 2.06 -3.43 -3.20
C GLY A 136 1.32 -2.88 -4.43
N VAL A 137 0.88 -1.61 -4.35
CA VAL A 137 0.24 -0.90 -5.46
C VAL A 137 1.28 -0.06 -6.18
N THR A 138 1.48 -0.32 -7.46
CA THR A 138 2.53 0.32 -8.26
C THR A 138 2.16 0.37 -9.75
N ASP A 139 3.07 0.82 -10.57
CA ASP A 139 3.02 0.69 -12.03
C ASP A 139 4.32 0.06 -12.56
N GLU A 140 4.35 -0.28 -13.86
CA GLU A 140 5.50 -0.92 -14.48
C GLU A 140 6.79 -0.08 -14.38
N ASN A 141 6.67 1.26 -14.37
CA ASN A 141 7.82 2.16 -14.32
C ASN A 141 8.50 2.21 -12.94
N HIS A 142 7.78 1.80 -11.91
CA HIS A 142 8.23 1.80 -10.51
C HIS A 142 8.58 0.39 -9.99
N ILE A 143 8.56 -0.63 -10.88
CA ILE A 143 9.13 -1.94 -10.58
C ILE A 143 10.63 -1.85 -10.78
N CYS A 144 11.37 -2.09 -9.70
CA CYS A 144 12.83 -2.06 -9.66
C CYS A 144 13.40 -3.46 -9.92
N LYS A 145 14.63 -3.51 -10.44
CA LYS A 145 15.36 -4.78 -10.60
C LYS A 145 15.66 -5.42 -9.24
N SER A 146 16.05 -4.60 -8.28
CA SER A 146 16.37 -5.01 -6.90
C SER A 146 16.35 -3.78 -5.99
N ILE A 147 15.83 -3.95 -4.81
CA ILE A 147 15.84 -2.97 -3.72
C ILE A 147 16.62 -3.60 -2.56
N PRO A 148 17.57 -2.89 -1.91
CA PRO A 148 18.21 -3.41 -0.71
C PRO A 148 17.19 -3.72 0.37
N PHE A 149 17.25 -4.91 0.93
CA PHE A 149 16.36 -5.38 1.99
C PHE A 149 17.05 -5.23 3.35
N ASP A 150 16.36 -4.68 4.34
CA ASP A 150 16.80 -4.56 5.71
C ASP A 150 15.95 -5.48 6.61
N ASP A 151 16.47 -5.93 7.76
CA ASP A 151 15.81 -6.91 8.64
C ASP A 151 14.44 -6.47 9.17
N HIS A 152 14.18 -5.16 9.19
CA HIS A 152 12.89 -4.61 9.62
C HIS A 152 11.88 -4.38 8.49
N ASP A 153 12.29 -4.57 7.23
CA ASP A 153 11.38 -4.45 6.09
C ASP A 153 10.37 -5.61 6.09
N VAL A 154 9.12 -5.29 5.81
CA VAL A 154 8.06 -6.29 5.63
C VAL A 154 7.84 -6.52 4.14
N PRO A 155 8.09 -7.75 3.63
CA PRO A 155 7.92 -8.04 2.20
C PRO A 155 6.45 -8.12 1.81
N MET A 156 6.16 -7.75 0.56
CA MET A 156 4.83 -7.91 -0.04
C MET A 156 4.60 -9.34 -0.49
N ASN A 157 3.36 -9.83 -0.37
CA ASN A 157 2.93 -11.13 -0.88
C ASN A 157 2.58 -11.08 -2.37
N ALA A 158 2.22 -9.91 -2.89
CA ALA A 158 1.96 -9.67 -4.30
C ALA A 158 2.16 -8.20 -4.66
N LEU A 159 2.26 -7.91 -5.97
CA LEU A 159 2.19 -6.57 -6.52
C LEU A 159 1.02 -6.46 -7.47
N VAL A 160 0.42 -5.29 -7.56
CA VAL A 160 -0.60 -4.97 -8.54
C VAL A 160 -0.20 -3.73 -9.35
N THR A 161 -0.28 -3.86 -10.67
CA THR A 161 -0.08 -2.79 -11.65
C THR A 161 -1.32 -2.67 -12.54
N PRO A 162 -1.49 -1.62 -13.31
CA PRO A 162 -2.56 -1.55 -14.30
C PRO A 162 -2.58 -2.72 -15.29
N LYS A 163 -1.44 -3.34 -15.55
CA LYS A 163 -1.28 -4.39 -16.58
C LYS A 163 -1.34 -5.81 -16.04
N ARG A 164 -0.93 -6.03 -14.77
CA ARG A 164 -0.80 -7.40 -14.23
C ARG A 164 -0.87 -7.43 -12.72
N PHE A 165 -1.34 -8.56 -12.22
CA PHE A 165 -1.21 -8.98 -10.84
C PHE A 165 -0.01 -9.94 -10.73
N ILE A 166 0.92 -9.67 -9.83
CA ILE A 166 2.19 -10.40 -9.69
C ILE A 166 2.21 -11.07 -8.32
N PRO A 167 1.82 -12.36 -8.21
CA PRO A 167 1.94 -13.10 -6.96
C PRO A 167 3.43 -13.36 -6.66
N ILE A 168 3.80 -13.28 -5.38
CA ILE A 168 5.16 -13.54 -4.88
C ILE A 168 5.12 -14.70 -3.90
N ASN A 169 4.40 -14.51 -2.77
CA ASN A 169 4.16 -15.53 -1.74
C ASN A 169 2.69 -15.43 -1.27
N LEU A 170 1.76 -15.64 -2.20
CA LEU A 170 0.33 -15.53 -1.95
C LEU A 170 -0.30 -16.89 -1.69
#